data_6b89e9c206019b6440b2ca08a61f0fb9
#
_entry.id   6b89e9c206019b6440b2ca08a61f0fb9
#
_cell.length_a   1.000
_cell.length_b   1.000
_cell.length_c   1.000
_cell.angle_alpha   90.00
_cell.angle_beta   90.00
_cell.angle_gamma   90.00
#
_symmetry.space_group_name_H-M   'P 1'
#
loop_
_entity.id
_entity.type
_entity.pdbx_description
1 polymer ?
#
loop_
_entity_poly.entity_id
_entity_poly.type
_entity_poly.pdbx_seq_one_letter_code
_entity_poly.pdbx_strand_id
1 'polypeptide(L)'
;MSDTRGISLPRNPDWRDQADCRRPGTDPEWWFPKGTTGPYVGQADEAKAFCRECPVALTCARWAITQRVTSGIYGGLTEKQRYTIGRKADEQHLTAAQVDDLVQAAWDRDVRDPLVEAYLRRSVQGDHGHVTWAGRSKTYTVASRVLTPAQIAFEIGHGKPPQGPVKPTCGLMGCVAAEHLADSRMRAARQYQAAA
;
A
#
# COMPACT_ATOMS: atom_id res chain seq x y z
N MET A 1 -53.69 -26.80 10.99
CA MET A 1 -52.27 -26.71 10.61
C MET A 1 -52.15 -25.57 9.61
N SER A 2 -51.88 -24.34 10.10
CA SER A 2 -51.85 -23.10 9.29
C SER A 2 -50.42 -22.92 8.81
N ASP A 3 -50.22 -23.08 7.50
CA ASP A 3 -48.96 -22.85 6.81
C ASP A 3 -48.76 -21.31 6.64
N THR A 4 -48.05 -20.71 7.58
CA THR A 4 -47.59 -19.33 7.47
C THR A 4 -46.32 -19.29 6.60
N ARG A 5 -46.48 -19.43 5.30
CA ARG A 5 -45.46 -19.06 4.32
C ARG A 5 -45.25 -17.55 4.42
N GLY A 6 -44.17 -17.14 5.09
CA GLY A 6 -43.82 -15.73 5.17
C GLY A 6 -43.70 -15.13 3.77
N ILE A 7 -44.61 -14.23 3.46
CA ILE A 7 -44.54 -13.39 2.27
C ILE A 7 -43.30 -12.53 2.43
N SER A 8 -42.20 -12.93 1.82
CA SER A 8 -41.02 -12.08 1.70
C SER A 8 -41.37 -10.93 0.75
N LEU A 9 -41.63 -9.76 1.29
CA LEU A 9 -41.81 -8.57 0.48
C LEU A 9 -40.54 -8.32 -0.33
N PRO A 10 -40.65 -7.98 -1.61
CA PRO A 10 -39.47 -7.63 -2.40
C PRO A 10 -38.78 -6.43 -1.75
N ARG A 11 -37.55 -6.66 -1.31
CA ARG A 11 -36.68 -5.59 -0.78
C ARG A 11 -36.28 -4.67 -1.94
N ASN A 12 -36.34 -3.36 -1.72
CA ASN A 12 -35.75 -2.41 -2.68
C ASN A 12 -34.30 -2.80 -2.97
N PRO A 13 -33.87 -2.81 -4.24
CA PRO A 13 -32.49 -3.13 -4.60
C PRO A 13 -31.51 -2.27 -3.82
N ASP A 14 -30.58 -2.90 -3.13
CA ASP A 14 -29.51 -2.25 -2.40
C ASP A 14 -28.20 -2.47 -3.17
N TRP A 15 -27.34 -1.46 -3.25
CA TRP A 15 -26.02 -1.60 -3.88
C TRP A 15 -25.23 -2.77 -3.30
N ARG A 16 -25.46 -3.14 -2.04
CA ARG A 16 -24.83 -4.27 -1.37
C ARG A 16 -25.16 -5.62 -2.01
N ASP A 17 -26.26 -5.71 -2.75
CA ASP A 17 -26.65 -6.95 -3.44
C ASP A 17 -25.70 -7.27 -4.62
N GLN A 18 -24.94 -6.26 -5.09
CA GLN A 18 -23.92 -6.39 -6.11
C GLN A 18 -22.52 -6.61 -5.51
N ALA A 19 -22.38 -6.62 -4.18
CA ALA A 19 -21.10 -6.78 -3.52
C ALA A 19 -20.58 -8.21 -3.61
N ASP A 20 -19.38 -8.40 -4.16
CA ASP A 20 -18.76 -9.72 -4.35
C ASP A 20 -18.54 -10.47 -3.05
N CYS A 21 -18.28 -9.78 -1.94
CA CYS A 21 -18.15 -10.37 -0.62
C CYS A 21 -19.44 -11.01 -0.07
N ARG A 22 -20.57 -10.80 -0.72
CA ARG A 22 -21.87 -11.42 -0.37
C ARG A 22 -22.24 -12.61 -1.25
N ARG A 23 -21.38 -13.01 -2.17
CA ARG A 23 -21.62 -14.18 -3.02
C ARG A 23 -21.67 -15.44 -2.17
N PRO A 24 -22.51 -16.43 -2.55
CA PRO A 24 -22.52 -17.74 -1.88
C PRO A 24 -21.12 -18.37 -1.86
N GLY A 25 -20.72 -18.89 -0.70
CA GLY A 25 -19.42 -19.54 -0.53
C GLY A 25 -18.30 -18.63 -0.08
N THR A 26 -18.52 -17.31 0.05
CA THR A 26 -17.54 -16.42 0.69
C THR A 26 -17.66 -16.46 2.21
N ASP A 27 -16.52 -16.57 2.91
CA ASP A 27 -16.48 -16.50 4.38
C ASP A 27 -16.47 -15.01 4.82
N PRO A 28 -17.51 -14.53 5.54
CA PRO A 28 -17.57 -13.15 6.00
C PRO A 28 -16.40 -12.74 6.90
N GLU A 29 -15.83 -13.67 7.67
CA GLU A 29 -14.70 -13.39 8.57
C GLU A 29 -13.41 -13.02 7.84
N TRP A 30 -13.33 -13.28 6.55
CA TRP A 30 -12.17 -12.94 5.73
C TRP A 30 -11.90 -11.43 5.70
N TRP A 31 -12.95 -10.62 5.76
CA TRP A 31 -12.84 -9.16 5.82
C TRP A 31 -12.60 -8.60 7.22
N PHE A 32 -12.46 -9.46 8.24
CA PHE A 32 -12.25 -9.05 9.63
C PHE A 32 -10.95 -9.63 10.21
N PRO A 33 -9.77 -9.22 9.70
CA PRO A 33 -8.50 -9.69 10.25
C PRO A 33 -8.39 -9.31 11.72
N LYS A 34 -8.02 -10.30 12.57
CA LYS A 34 -7.95 -10.13 14.03
C LYS A 34 -6.73 -9.35 14.52
N GLY A 35 -5.88 -8.85 13.61
CA GLY A 35 -4.67 -8.12 13.95
C GLY A 35 -4.07 -7.39 12.74
N THR A 36 -2.99 -6.67 13.01
CA THR A 36 -2.25 -5.86 12.02
C THR A 36 -0.81 -6.35 11.81
N THR A 37 -0.48 -7.55 12.29
CA THR A 37 0.86 -8.15 12.20
C THR A 37 0.77 -9.63 11.84
N GLY A 38 1.88 -10.23 11.42
CA GLY A 38 1.95 -11.66 11.09
C GLY A 38 0.98 -12.05 9.98
N PRO A 39 0.30 -13.21 10.10
CA PRO A 39 -0.57 -13.75 9.02
C PRO A 39 -1.78 -12.84 8.71
N TYR A 40 -2.19 -12.00 9.66
CA TYR A 40 -3.32 -11.08 9.46
C TYR A 40 -3.03 -9.97 8.45
N VAL A 41 -1.75 -9.65 8.19
CA VAL A 41 -1.35 -8.70 7.12
C VAL A 41 -1.70 -9.28 5.76
N GLY A 42 -1.32 -10.54 5.51
CA GLY A 42 -1.66 -11.24 4.27
C GLY A 42 -3.18 -11.32 4.05
N GLN A 43 -3.93 -11.72 5.08
CA GLN A 43 -5.39 -11.75 5.03
C GLN A 43 -5.97 -10.36 4.67
N ALA A 44 -5.47 -9.29 5.28
CA ALA A 44 -5.92 -7.93 4.99
C ALA A 44 -5.61 -7.51 3.55
N ASP A 45 -4.43 -7.88 3.03
CA ASP A 45 -4.02 -7.53 1.67
C ASP A 45 -4.84 -8.29 0.61
N GLU A 46 -5.12 -9.58 0.83
CA GLU A 46 -6.00 -10.38 0.00
C GLU A 46 -7.43 -9.84 0.00
N ALA A 47 -8.00 -9.52 1.18
CA ALA A 47 -9.32 -8.93 1.30
C ALA A 47 -9.41 -7.55 0.59
N LYS A 48 -8.37 -6.72 0.69
CA LYS A 48 -8.31 -5.44 -0.03
C LYS A 48 -8.23 -5.64 -1.54
N ALA A 49 -7.43 -6.60 -2.02
CA ALA A 49 -7.33 -6.93 -3.43
C ALA A 49 -8.69 -7.37 -3.98
N PHE A 50 -9.37 -8.29 -3.30
CA PHE A 50 -10.71 -8.75 -3.66
C PHE A 50 -11.72 -7.59 -3.72
N CYS A 51 -11.69 -6.68 -2.76
CA CYS A 51 -12.57 -5.51 -2.75
C CYS A 51 -12.33 -4.57 -3.94
N ARG A 52 -11.10 -4.41 -4.41
CA ARG A 52 -10.79 -3.51 -5.54
C ARG A 52 -11.39 -3.98 -6.87
N GLU A 53 -11.56 -5.29 -7.04
CA GLU A 53 -12.23 -5.89 -8.21
C GLU A 53 -13.77 -5.80 -8.13
N CYS A 54 -14.33 -5.48 -6.96
CA CYS A 54 -15.76 -5.45 -6.72
C CYS A 54 -16.43 -4.26 -7.41
N PRO A 55 -17.57 -4.47 -8.15
CA PRO A 55 -18.24 -3.40 -8.91
C PRO A 55 -18.76 -2.26 -8.04
N VAL A 56 -18.93 -2.49 -6.74
CA VAL A 56 -19.44 -1.50 -5.79
C VAL A 56 -18.38 -1.02 -4.80
N ALA A 57 -17.09 -1.22 -5.09
CA ALA A 57 -15.99 -0.92 -4.18
C ALA A 57 -15.98 0.54 -3.70
N LEU A 58 -16.07 1.52 -4.61
CA LEU A 58 -16.12 2.95 -4.26
C LEU A 58 -17.35 3.31 -3.44
N THR A 59 -18.53 2.81 -3.81
CA THR A 59 -19.77 3.03 -3.07
C THR A 59 -19.67 2.45 -1.66
N CYS A 60 -19.11 1.26 -1.51
CA CYS A 60 -18.85 0.61 -0.24
C CYS A 60 -17.85 1.42 0.61
N ALA A 61 -16.75 1.89 0.03
CA ALA A 61 -15.77 2.72 0.72
C ALA A 61 -16.38 4.02 1.24
N ARG A 62 -17.10 4.77 0.39
CA ARG A 62 -17.81 6.01 0.79
C ARG A 62 -18.81 5.76 1.91
N TRP A 63 -19.64 4.73 1.76
CA TRP A 63 -20.60 4.35 2.80
C TRP A 63 -19.90 4.08 4.13
N ALA A 64 -18.85 3.26 4.14
CA ALA A 64 -18.14 2.90 5.36
C ALA A 64 -17.41 4.09 6.00
N ILE A 65 -16.91 5.05 5.20
CA ILE A 65 -16.34 6.31 5.67
C ILE A 65 -17.42 7.17 6.31
N THR A 66 -18.55 7.39 5.63
CA THR A 66 -19.65 8.22 6.10
C THR A 66 -20.29 7.64 7.37
N GLN A 67 -20.48 6.32 7.43
CA GLN A 67 -21.05 5.64 8.59
C GLN A 67 -20.04 5.40 9.72
N ARG A 68 -18.80 5.86 9.55
CA ARG A 68 -17.74 5.71 10.58
C ARG A 68 -17.55 4.27 11.03
N VAL A 69 -17.59 3.31 10.08
CA VAL A 69 -17.42 1.88 10.40
C VAL A 69 -16.04 1.64 11.01
N THR A 70 -15.99 1.08 12.22
CA THR A 70 -14.79 0.98 13.08
C THR A 70 -14.07 -0.37 13.02
N SER A 71 -14.49 -1.30 12.16
CA SER A 71 -13.86 -2.62 12.03
C SER A 71 -13.88 -3.10 10.59
N GLY A 72 -13.09 -4.12 10.27
CA GLY A 72 -13.10 -4.83 8.99
C GLY A 72 -12.58 -4.04 7.79
N ILE A 73 -12.48 -4.74 6.66
CA ILE A 73 -12.10 -4.19 5.35
C ILE A 73 -13.37 -3.86 4.58
N TYR A 74 -13.54 -2.63 4.15
CA TYR A 74 -14.67 -2.16 3.36
C TYR A 74 -14.19 -1.34 2.18
N GLY A 75 -14.64 -1.70 0.97
CA GLY A 75 -14.23 -1.02 -0.26
C GLY A 75 -12.71 -0.98 -0.43
N GLY A 76 -12.01 -2.07 -0.07
CA GLY A 76 -10.55 -2.17 -0.17
C GLY A 76 -9.77 -1.31 0.83
N LEU A 77 -10.40 -0.79 1.87
CA LEU A 77 -9.78 0.07 2.88
C LEU A 77 -9.83 -0.55 4.27
N THR A 78 -8.72 -0.46 5.01
CA THR A 78 -8.66 -0.76 6.44
C THR A 78 -9.40 0.30 7.25
N GLU A 79 -9.71 -0.01 8.52
CA GLU A 79 -10.28 0.96 9.47
C GLU A 79 -9.45 2.25 9.54
N LYS A 80 -8.12 2.13 9.71
CA LYS A 80 -7.20 3.27 9.80
C LYS A 80 -7.24 4.16 8.55
N GLN A 81 -7.29 3.54 7.35
CA GLN A 81 -7.41 4.28 6.09
C GLN A 81 -8.73 5.03 6.00
N ARG A 82 -9.86 4.36 6.32
CA ARG A 82 -11.18 5.01 6.35
C ARG A 82 -11.24 6.16 7.34
N TYR A 83 -10.73 5.95 8.55
CA TYR A 83 -10.66 7.01 9.56
C TYR A 83 -9.87 8.23 9.08
N THR A 84 -8.69 7.99 8.48
CA THR A 84 -7.83 9.08 7.98
C THR A 84 -8.51 9.86 6.85
N ILE A 85 -9.14 9.16 5.90
CA ILE A 85 -9.88 9.80 4.79
C ILE A 85 -11.08 10.58 5.33
N GLY A 86 -11.88 9.98 6.23
CA GLY A 86 -13.06 10.60 6.81
C GLY A 86 -12.71 11.86 7.60
N ARG A 87 -11.67 11.83 8.44
CA ARG A 87 -11.18 13.01 9.16
C ARG A 87 -10.77 14.13 8.19
N LYS A 88 -10.02 13.81 7.14
CA LYS A 88 -9.62 14.78 6.12
C LYS A 88 -10.82 15.36 5.36
N ALA A 89 -11.81 14.50 5.06
CA ALA A 89 -13.04 14.92 4.38
C ALA A 89 -13.82 15.94 5.21
N ASP A 90 -13.93 15.73 6.53
CA ASP A 90 -14.59 16.67 7.43
C ASP A 90 -13.81 17.97 7.58
N GLU A 91 -12.49 17.91 7.86
CA GLU A 91 -11.63 19.08 8.06
C GLU A 91 -11.59 20.01 6.83
N GLN A 92 -11.69 19.43 5.63
CA GLN A 92 -11.56 20.15 4.36
C GLN A 92 -12.89 20.30 3.61
N HIS A 93 -14.02 19.84 4.20
CA HIS A 93 -15.37 19.87 3.59
C HIS A 93 -15.38 19.27 2.17
N LEU A 94 -14.77 18.09 2.00
CA LEU A 94 -14.59 17.47 0.69
C LEU A 94 -15.92 16.99 0.10
N THR A 95 -16.05 17.14 -1.22
CA THR A 95 -17.15 16.55 -2.01
C THR A 95 -16.99 15.03 -2.12
N ALA A 96 -18.05 14.33 -2.52
CA ALA A 96 -18.01 12.89 -2.76
C ALA A 96 -16.94 12.49 -3.78
N ALA A 97 -16.78 13.25 -4.87
CA ALA A 97 -15.75 13.00 -5.87
C ALA A 97 -14.33 13.12 -5.29
N GLN A 98 -14.08 14.14 -4.47
CA GLN A 98 -12.78 14.30 -3.81
C GLN A 98 -12.50 13.18 -2.79
N VAL A 99 -13.53 12.64 -2.14
CA VAL A 99 -13.39 11.44 -1.30
C VAL A 99 -13.04 10.23 -2.15
N ASP A 100 -13.64 10.06 -3.33
CA ASP A 100 -13.30 8.99 -4.27
C ASP A 100 -11.85 9.08 -4.73
N ASP A 101 -11.34 10.27 -5.03
CA ASP A 101 -9.92 10.50 -5.36
C ASP A 101 -8.99 10.04 -4.22
N LEU A 102 -9.37 10.31 -2.97
CA LEU A 102 -8.62 9.85 -1.80
C LEU A 102 -8.66 8.33 -1.62
N VAL A 103 -9.80 7.70 -1.92
CA VAL A 103 -9.95 6.24 -1.91
C VAL A 103 -9.05 5.63 -2.99
N GLN A 104 -9.11 6.15 -4.21
CA GLN A 104 -8.27 5.68 -5.32
C GLN A 104 -6.78 5.83 -4.98
N ALA A 105 -6.37 6.99 -4.47
CA ALA A 105 -4.99 7.22 -4.04
C ALA A 105 -4.54 6.28 -2.89
N ALA A 106 -5.46 5.80 -2.07
CA ALA A 106 -5.18 4.80 -1.04
C ALA A 106 -4.98 3.41 -1.66
N TRP A 107 -5.80 3.02 -2.64
CA TRP A 107 -5.65 1.77 -3.38
C TRP A 107 -4.33 1.73 -4.15
N ASP A 108 -3.99 2.81 -4.85
CA ASP A 108 -2.74 2.92 -5.62
C ASP A 108 -1.50 2.77 -4.72
N ARG A 109 -1.56 3.28 -3.50
CA ARG A 109 -0.49 3.08 -2.50
C ARG A 109 -0.38 1.65 -2.01
N ASP A 110 -1.51 0.97 -1.81
CA ASP A 110 -1.52 -0.42 -1.33
C ASP A 110 -0.97 -1.41 -2.37
N VAL A 111 -1.11 -1.10 -3.65
CA VAL A 111 -0.55 -1.92 -4.76
C VAL A 111 0.92 -1.63 -4.99
N ARG A 112 1.40 -0.46 -4.54
CA ARG A 112 2.78 -0.05 -4.74
C ARG A 112 3.73 -0.87 -3.87
N ASP A 113 4.83 -1.33 -4.45
CA ASP A 113 5.90 -1.98 -3.70
C ASP A 113 6.30 -1.11 -2.48
N PRO A 114 6.32 -1.68 -1.26
CA PRO A 114 6.69 -0.94 -0.05
C PRO A 114 8.05 -0.24 -0.13
N LEU A 115 9.02 -0.81 -0.88
CA LEU A 115 10.33 -0.18 -1.11
C LEU A 115 10.17 1.08 -1.96
N VAL A 116 9.39 0.99 -3.05
CA VAL A 116 9.09 2.13 -3.94
C VAL A 116 8.37 3.23 -3.17
N GLU A 117 7.38 2.89 -2.34
CA GLU A 117 6.68 3.86 -1.50
C GLU A 117 7.61 4.54 -0.49
N ALA A 118 8.49 3.78 0.17
CA ALA A 118 9.47 4.32 1.10
C ALA A 118 10.47 5.26 0.40
N TYR A 119 10.88 4.92 -0.83
CA TYR A 119 11.77 5.73 -1.65
C TYR A 119 11.11 7.03 -2.09
N LEU A 120 9.95 6.97 -2.72
CA LEU A 120 9.22 8.15 -3.23
C LEU A 120 8.89 9.16 -2.13
N ARG A 121 8.61 8.69 -0.94
CA ARG A 121 8.29 9.55 0.21
C ARG A 121 9.49 10.36 0.72
N ARG A 122 10.71 9.87 0.51
CA ARG A 122 11.91 10.43 1.15
C ARG A 122 13.02 10.82 0.18
N SER A 123 12.93 10.42 -1.08
CA SER A 123 13.89 10.84 -2.09
C SER A 123 13.66 12.29 -2.49
N VAL A 124 14.75 13.05 -2.61
CA VAL A 124 14.76 14.43 -3.08
C VAL A 124 15.67 14.49 -4.28
N GLN A 125 15.10 14.89 -5.42
CA GLN A 125 15.87 15.08 -6.65
C GLN A 125 16.84 16.24 -6.49
N GLY A 126 18.07 16.02 -6.92
CA GLY A 126 19.12 17.02 -7.00
C GLY A 126 19.60 17.19 -8.44
N ASP A 127 20.62 18.03 -8.63
CA ASP A 127 21.21 18.30 -9.93
C ASP A 127 21.96 17.08 -10.48
N HIS A 128 22.12 17.02 -11.79
CA HIS A 128 22.90 15.99 -12.51
C HIS A 128 22.48 14.55 -12.23
N GLY A 129 21.18 14.31 -12.00
CA GLY A 129 20.64 12.97 -11.75
C GLY A 129 20.94 12.44 -10.34
N HIS A 130 21.52 13.25 -9.46
CA HIS A 130 21.69 12.86 -8.07
C HIS A 130 20.36 12.86 -7.31
N VAL A 131 20.21 11.93 -6.38
CA VAL A 131 19.07 11.86 -5.47
C VAL A 131 19.61 11.78 -4.05
N THR A 132 19.05 12.57 -3.17
CA THR A 132 19.37 12.54 -1.74
C THR A 132 18.19 11.99 -0.93
N TRP A 133 18.43 11.64 0.32
CA TRP A 133 17.42 11.08 1.19
C TRP A 133 17.03 12.04 2.29
N ALA A 134 15.75 12.43 2.32
CA ALA A 134 15.22 13.28 3.39
C ALA A 134 14.93 12.42 4.62
N GLY A 135 15.77 12.58 5.65
CA GLY A 135 15.60 11.89 6.93
C GLY A 135 16.93 11.74 7.67
N ARG A 136 16.85 11.74 9.01
CA ARG A 136 18.02 11.67 9.89
C ARG A 136 18.40 10.24 10.28
N SER A 137 17.51 9.29 10.08
CA SER A 137 17.78 7.89 10.44
C SER A 137 18.70 7.23 9.45
N LYS A 138 19.62 6.40 9.95
CA LYS A 138 20.54 5.60 9.12
C LYS A 138 19.86 4.37 8.51
N THR A 139 18.77 3.91 9.13
CA THR A 139 18.01 2.73 8.69
C THR A 139 16.52 2.95 8.83
N TYR A 140 15.75 2.22 8.02
CA TYR A 140 14.29 2.25 7.98
C TYR A 140 13.74 0.82 7.95
N THR A 141 12.65 0.59 8.66
CA THR A 141 11.93 -0.70 8.56
C THR A 141 10.93 -0.62 7.41
N VAL A 142 11.12 -1.46 6.40
CA VAL A 142 10.25 -1.56 5.22
C VAL A 142 9.95 -3.04 5.00
N ALA A 143 8.68 -3.41 4.92
CA ALA A 143 8.23 -4.81 4.77
C ALA A 143 8.91 -5.77 5.75
N SER A 144 8.95 -5.40 7.04
CA SER A 144 9.60 -6.17 8.13
C SER A 144 11.13 -6.34 8.01
N ARG A 145 11.78 -5.62 7.09
CA ARG A 145 13.24 -5.62 6.89
C ARG A 145 13.83 -4.28 7.31
N VAL A 146 14.96 -4.30 7.99
CA VAL A 146 15.72 -3.09 8.35
C VAL A 146 16.73 -2.80 7.25
N LEU A 147 16.53 -1.70 6.53
CA LEU A 147 17.30 -1.32 5.34
C LEU A 147 17.83 0.10 5.46
N THR A 148 19.03 0.34 4.90
CA THR A 148 19.53 1.69 4.70
C THR A 148 18.86 2.34 3.47
N PRO A 149 18.84 3.68 3.35
CA PRO A 149 18.37 4.37 2.14
C PRO A 149 19.01 3.86 0.85
N ALA A 150 20.32 3.62 0.88
CA ALA A 150 21.06 3.09 -0.27
C ALA A 150 20.64 1.67 -0.64
N GLN A 151 20.33 0.80 0.35
CA GLN A 151 19.83 -0.55 0.07
C GLN A 151 18.43 -0.52 -0.53
N ILE A 152 17.54 0.34 -0.04
CA ILE A 152 16.20 0.54 -0.60
C ILE A 152 16.31 0.95 -2.08
N ALA A 153 17.06 2.02 -2.36
CA ALA A 153 17.24 2.53 -3.71
C ALA A 153 17.91 1.52 -4.66
N PHE A 154 18.91 0.79 -4.16
CA PHE A 154 19.61 -0.27 -4.93
C PHE A 154 18.63 -1.38 -5.33
N GLU A 155 17.83 -1.87 -4.38
CA GLU A 155 16.91 -2.98 -4.63
C GLU A 155 15.83 -2.59 -5.65
N ILE A 156 15.32 -1.36 -5.56
CA ILE A 156 14.38 -0.81 -6.56
C ILE A 156 15.01 -0.75 -7.95
N GLY A 157 16.20 -0.17 -8.06
CA GLY A 157 16.82 0.05 -9.38
C GLY A 157 17.41 -1.20 -10.02
N HIS A 158 17.86 -2.17 -9.23
CA HIS A 158 18.47 -3.40 -9.73
C HIS A 158 17.55 -4.62 -9.68
N GLY A 159 16.34 -4.51 -9.10
CA GLY A 159 15.34 -5.59 -9.02
C GLY A 159 15.78 -6.78 -8.16
N LYS A 160 16.79 -6.61 -7.31
CA LYS A 160 17.34 -7.68 -6.46
C LYS A 160 18.00 -7.12 -5.21
N PRO A 161 18.03 -7.88 -4.10
CA PRO A 161 18.76 -7.50 -2.90
C PRO A 161 20.26 -7.32 -3.15
N PRO A 162 20.91 -6.34 -2.49
CA PRO A 162 22.33 -6.11 -2.62
C PRO A 162 23.17 -7.21 -1.96
N GLN A 163 24.33 -7.51 -2.53
CA GLN A 163 25.31 -8.42 -1.94
C GLN A 163 26.36 -7.61 -1.17
N GLY A 164 26.11 -7.44 0.14
CA GLY A 164 26.93 -6.65 1.05
C GLY A 164 26.63 -5.14 1.02
N PRO A 165 27.51 -4.32 1.60
CA PRO A 165 27.31 -2.88 1.71
C PRO A 165 27.13 -2.18 0.36
N VAL A 166 26.09 -1.34 0.26
CA VAL A 166 25.82 -0.48 -0.90
C VAL A 166 26.48 0.88 -0.69
N LYS A 167 27.19 1.38 -1.70
CA LYS A 167 27.84 2.69 -1.67
C LYS A 167 27.60 3.44 -2.98
N PRO A 168 27.53 4.80 -2.95
CA PRO A 168 27.52 5.61 -4.16
C PRO A 168 28.87 5.53 -4.88
N THR A 169 28.85 5.55 -6.21
CA THR A 169 30.02 5.53 -7.09
C THR A 169 30.24 6.85 -7.81
N CYS A 170 29.35 7.81 -7.64
CA CYS A 170 29.38 9.14 -8.26
C CYS A 170 30.20 10.18 -7.48
N GLY A 171 30.80 9.81 -6.35
CA GLY A 171 31.56 10.73 -5.49
C GLY A 171 30.72 11.56 -4.52
N LEU A 172 29.40 11.69 -4.71
CA LEU A 172 28.51 12.41 -3.79
C LEU A 172 28.11 11.50 -2.63
N MET A 173 28.59 11.79 -1.43
CA MET A 173 28.20 11.07 -0.22
C MET A 173 26.70 11.24 0.04
N GLY A 174 26.01 10.13 0.32
CA GLY A 174 24.57 10.11 0.58
C GLY A 174 23.69 10.15 -0.66
N CYS A 175 24.26 10.06 -1.87
CA CYS A 175 23.49 9.85 -3.08
C CYS A 175 22.80 8.50 -3.05
N VAL A 176 21.50 8.49 -3.35
CA VAL A 176 20.63 7.30 -3.44
C VAL A 176 19.99 7.16 -4.82
N ALA A 177 20.55 7.78 -5.86
CA ALA A 177 20.16 7.47 -7.23
C ALA A 177 20.59 6.04 -7.55
N ALA A 178 19.66 5.20 -8.01
CA ALA A 178 19.90 3.76 -8.16
C ALA A 178 21.08 3.44 -9.11
N GLU A 179 21.18 4.18 -10.21
CA GLU A 179 22.26 4.07 -11.21
C GLU A 179 23.63 4.49 -10.66
N HIS A 180 23.67 5.29 -9.61
CA HIS A 180 24.91 5.70 -8.93
C HIS A 180 25.33 4.77 -7.81
N LEU A 181 24.55 3.71 -7.52
CA LEU A 181 24.82 2.78 -6.43
C LEU A 181 25.49 1.51 -6.92
N ALA A 182 26.41 0.98 -6.12
CA ALA A 182 26.98 -0.34 -6.33
C ALA A 182 27.10 -1.09 -4.99
N ASP A 183 26.76 -2.38 -5.00
CA ASP A 183 27.01 -3.30 -3.89
C ASP A 183 28.49 -3.76 -3.89
N SER A 184 28.88 -4.58 -2.91
CA SER A 184 30.25 -5.08 -2.81
C SER A 184 30.70 -5.90 -4.02
N ARG A 185 29.80 -6.73 -4.55
CA ARG A 185 30.09 -7.57 -5.73
C ARG A 185 30.32 -6.73 -6.98
N MET A 186 29.48 -5.73 -7.22
CA MET A 186 29.63 -4.83 -8.38
C MET A 186 30.93 -4.03 -8.30
N ARG A 187 31.30 -3.55 -7.10
CA ARG A 187 32.56 -2.81 -6.93
C ARG A 187 33.80 -3.71 -7.15
N ALA A 188 33.78 -4.93 -6.63
CA ALA A 188 34.85 -5.90 -6.87
C ALA A 188 35.01 -6.22 -8.35
N ALA A 189 33.93 -6.43 -9.09
CA ALA A 189 33.94 -6.67 -10.53
C ALA A 189 34.55 -5.49 -11.30
N ARG A 190 34.22 -4.25 -10.96
CA ARG A 190 34.79 -3.03 -11.58
C ARG A 190 36.28 -2.90 -11.32
N GLN A 191 36.77 -3.22 -10.10
CA GLN A 191 38.19 -3.19 -9.77
C GLN A 191 38.98 -4.23 -10.56
N TYR A 192 38.44 -5.43 -10.72
CA TYR A 192 39.07 -6.48 -11.52
C TYR A 192 39.22 -6.07 -13.00
N GLN A 193 38.15 -5.47 -13.58
CA GLN A 193 38.15 -4.97 -14.95
C GLN A 193 39.11 -3.80 -15.18
N ALA A 194 39.34 -2.95 -14.17
CA ALA A 194 40.27 -1.82 -14.27
C ALA A 194 41.74 -2.22 -14.08
N ALA A 195 42.00 -3.44 -13.59
CA ALA A 195 43.34 -3.98 -13.36
C ALA A 195 43.81 -4.95 -14.48
N ALA A 196 42.93 -5.30 -15.44
CA ALA A 196 43.18 -6.15 -16.58
C ALA A 196 43.49 -5.32 -17.84
#